data_80ca5e9ebc4ed61e22f2d92f2432275c
#
_entry.id   80ca5e9ebc4ed61e22f2d92f2432275c
#
_cell.length_a   1.000
_cell.length_b   1.000
_cell.length_c   1.000
_cell.angle_alpha   90.00
_cell.angle_beta   90.00
_cell.angle_gamma   90.00
#
_symmetry.space_group_name_H-M   'P 1'
#
loop_
_entity.id
_entity.type
_entity.pdbx_description
1 polymer ?
#
loop_
_entity_poly.entity_id
_entity_poly.type
_entity_poly.pdbx_seq_one_letter_code
_entity_poly.pdbx_strand_id
1 'polypeptide(L)'
;MILCTLGAWDMEATKPAYSVLKNNLLYAMIFLMLLRCDIRKIIKLGPKMLGGFFAASVSISLAFIATFAIMKGPLGAEAWKALGALCGSWMGGSGNMIAVQAALDIGEADMAYALVVDSIDYSIWVMFLLWAINLAPKFNKWVKADTT
;
A
#
# COMPACT_ATOMS: atom_id res chain seq x y z
N MET A 1 13.92 6.73 -14.33
CA MET A 1 13.12 7.46 -15.32
C MET A 1 13.97 8.41 -16.17
N ILE A 2 14.66 9.41 -15.60
CA ILE A 2 15.44 10.41 -16.37
C ILE A 2 16.49 9.75 -17.29
N LEU A 3 17.23 8.75 -16.84
CA LEU A 3 18.23 8.05 -17.65
C LEU A 3 17.63 7.24 -18.81
N CYS A 4 16.40 6.73 -18.64
CA CYS A 4 15.68 6.03 -19.71
C CYS A 4 15.15 7.01 -20.77
N THR A 5 14.66 8.18 -20.35
CA THR A 5 14.18 9.22 -21.28
C THR A 5 15.32 9.88 -22.05
N LEU A 6 16.53 9.88 -21.52
CA LEU A 6 17.74 10.37 -22.18
C LEU A 6 18.39 9.33 -23.12
N GLY A 7 17.83 8.11 -23.23
CA GLY A 7 18.38 7.03 -24.04
C GLY A 7 19.70 6.44 -23.51
N ALA A 8 20.11 6.83 -22.29
CA ALA A 8 21.35 6.35 -21.67
C ALA A 8 21.20 4.94 -21.04
N TRP A 9 19.97 4.42 -20.97
CA TRP A 9 19.65 3.12 -20.39
C TRP A 9 18.74 2.34 -21.32
N ASP A 10 19.25 1.21 -21.85
CA ASP A 10 18.45 0.31 -22.67
C ASP A 10 17.61 -0.62 -21.76
N MET A 11 16.32 -0.34 -21.72
CA MET A 11 15.37 -1.13 -20.92
C MET A 11 15.19 -2.55 -21.45
N GLU A 12 15.30 -2.77 -22.76
CA GLU A 12 15.13 -4.11 -23.35
C GLU A 12 16.31 -5.02 -23.05
N ALA A 13 17.51 -4.50 -23.15
CA ALA A 13 18.73 -5.24 -22.84
C ALA A 13 18.84 -5.63 -21.35
N THR A 14 18.25 -4.83 -20.47
CA THR A 14 18.32 -5.06 -19.01
C THR A 14 17.13 -5.87 -18.45
N LYS A 15 16.04 -6.06 -19.20
CA LYS A 15 14.85 -6.84 -18.78
C LYS A 15 15.18 -8.23 -18.22
N PRO A 16 16.00 -9.08 -18.88
CA PRO A 16 16.28 -10.43 -18.35
C PRO A 16 17.03 -10.39 -17.01
N ALA A 17 18.02 -9.52 -16.86
CA ALA A 17 18.75 -9.37 -15.60
C ALA A 17 17.84 -8.81 -14.49
N TYR A 18 17.00 -7.84 -14.83
CA TYR A 18 16.01 -7.27 -13.89
C TYR A 18 14.99 -8.31 -13.44
N SER A 19 14.46 -9.14 -14.34
CA SER A 19 13.48 -10.17 -14.00
C SER A 19 14.07 -11.24 -13.06
N VAL A 20 15.31 -11.67 -13.30
CA VAL A 20 16.01 -12.61 -12.42
C VAL A 20 16.25 -12.01 -11.03
N LEU A 21 16.72 -10.78 -10.97
CA LEU A 21 16.92 -10.06 -9.71
C LEU A 21 15.60 -9.85 -8.97
N LYS A 22 14.58 -9.36 -9.66
CA LYS A 22 13.25 -9.13 -9.10
C LYS A 22 12.67 -10.42 -8.50
N ASN A 23 12.65 -11.51 -9.26
CA ASN A 23 12.04 -12.75 -8.82
C ASN A 23 12.77 -13.41 -7.64
N ASN A 24 14.09 -13.35 -7.59
CA ASN A 24 14.86 -13.94 -6.48
C ASN A 24 14.93 -13.04 -5.25
N LEU A 25 15.21 -11.74 -5.43
CA LEU A 25 15.34 -10.81 -4.31
C LEU A 25 13.99 -10.48 -3.66
N LEU A 26 12.91 -10.43 -4.44
CA LEU A 26 11.58 -10.15 -3.90
C LEU A 26 11.17 -11.20 -2.87
N TYR A 27 11.27 -12.49 -3.22
CA TYR A 27 10.93 -13.58 -2.30
C TYR A 27 11.83 -13.60 -1.07
N ALA A 28 13.13 -13.37 -1.25
CA ALA A 28 14.07 -13.26 -0.14
C ALA A 28 13.74 -12.07 0.77
N MET A 29 13.36 -10.93 0.21
CA MET A 29 12.98 -9.73 0.97
C MET A 29 11.70 -9.96 1.76
N ILE A 30 10.67 -10.56 1.15
CA ILE A 30 9.42 -10.91 1.84
C ILE A 30 9.71 -11.88 2.98
N PHE A 31 10.53 -12.90 2.75
CA PHE A 31 10.93 -13.86 3.79
C PHE A 31 11.66 -13.18 4.96
N LEU A 32 12.62 -12.30 4.69
CA LEU A 32 13.34 -11.55 5.72
C LEU A 32 12.41 -10.61 6.51
N MET A 33 11.44 -9.99 5.85
CA MET A 33 10.42 -9.17 6.53
C MET A 33 9.57 -10.01 7.48
N LEU A 34 9.17 -11.21 7.06
CA LEU A 34 8.41 -12.14 7.91
C LEU A 34 9.22 -12.63 9.09
N LEU A 35 10.52 -12.92 8.92
CA LEU A 35 11.41 -13.30 10.01
C LEU A 35 11.57 -12.21 11.10
N ARG A 36 11.46 -10.94 10.72
CA ARG A 36 11.50 -9.82 11.68
C ARG A 36 10.19 -9.59 12.41
N CYS A 37 9.12 -10.27 12.00
CA CYS A 37 7.80 -10.16 12.61
C CYS A 37 7.78 -10.92 13.95
N ASP A 38 7.81 -10.18 15.06
CA ASP A 38 7.71 -10.75 16.39
C ASP A 38 6.26 -10.81 16.85
N ILE A 39 5.61 -11.95 16.61
CA ILE A 39 4.21 -12.19 16.96
C ILE A 39 3.96 -11.95 18.45
N ARG A 40 4.94 -12.24 19.33
CA ARG A 40 4.79 -12.03 20.77
C ARG A 40 4.66 -10.55 21.12
N LYS A 41 5.41 -9.69 20.41
CA LYS A 41 5.28 -8.24 20.57
C LYS A 41 3.93 -7.73 20.07
N ILE A 42 3.44 -8.29 18.95
CA ILE A 42 2.12 -7.94 18.40
C ILE A 42 1.01 -8.28 19.40
N ILE A 43 1.02 -9.48 19.99
CA ILE A 43 0.03 -9.89 20.98
C ILE A 43 0.09 -9.02 22.24
N LYS A 44 1.29 -8.56 22.64
CA LYS A 44 1.48 -7.66 23.80
C LYS A 44 0.90 -6.25 23.60
N LEU A 45 0.59 -5.83 22.37
CA LEU A 45 -0.10 -4.55 22.10
C LEU A 45 -1.51 -4.46 22.71
N GLY A 46 -2.06 -5.60 23.05
CA GLY A 46 -3.37 -5.70 23.69
C GLY A 46 -4.54 -5.67 22.69
N PRO A 47 -5.73 -6.09 23.17
CA PRO A 47 -6.88 -6.30 22.30
C PRO A 47 -7.43 -5.01 21.69
N LYS A 48 -7.27 -3.86 22.36
CA LYS A 48 -7.74 -2.56 21.86
C LYS A 48 -6.95 -2.13 20.61
N MET A 49 -5.63 -2.26 20.65
CA MET A 49 -4.76 -1.90 19.51
C MET A 49 -4.94 -2.88 18.35
N LEU A 50 -5.01 -4.17 18.63
CA LEU A 50 -5.29 -5.20 17.62
C LEU A 50 -6.66 -5.01 16.98
N GLY A 51 -7.71 -4.73 17.78
CA GLY A 51 -9.04 -4.44 17.27
C GLY A 51 -9.07 -3.21 16.37
N GLY A 52 -8.38 -2.13 16.75
CA GLY A 52 -8.24 -0.94 15.92
C GLY A 52 -7.51 -1.21 14.58
N PHE A 53 -6.44 -2.01 14.62
CA PHE A 53 -5.71 -2.41 13.42
C PHE A 53 -6.58 -3.22 12.46
N PHE A 54 -7.30 -4.24 12.97
CA PHE A 54 -8.21 -5.04 12.14
C PHE A 54 -9.37 -4.22 11.59
N ALA A 55 -9.95 -3.35 12.40
CA ALA A 55 -11.03 -2.46 11.97
C ALA A 55 -10.54 -1.52 10.83
N ALA A 56 -9.36 -0.94 10.96
CA ALA A 56 -8.75 -0.12 9.91
C ALA A 56 -8.50 -0.92 8.63
N SER A 57 -7.92 -2.12 8.74
CA SER A 57 -7.63 -2.98 7.59
C SER A 57 -8.89 -3.40 6.84
N VAL A 58 -9.95 -3.78 7.58
CA VAL A 58 -11.26 -4.11 6.99
C VAL A 58 -11.88 -2.89 6.32
N SER A 59 -11.82 -1.72 6.97
CA SER A 59 -12.33 -0.46 6.42
C SER A 59 -11.64 -0.07 5.11
N ILE A 60 -10.31 -0.17 5.05
CA ILE A 60 -9.53 0.08 3.84
C ILE A 60 -9.94 -0.90 2.73
N SER A 61 -10.00 -2.20 3.02
CA SER A 61 -10.42 -3.22 2.05
C SER A 61 -11.80 -2.93 1.47
N LEU A 62 -12.77 -2.61 2.32
CA LEU A 62 -14.13 -2.28 1.90
C LEU A 62 -14.18 -1.03 1.05
N ALA A 63 -13.37 -0.01 1.37
CA ALA A 63 -13.28 1.22 0.59
C ALA A 63 -12.76 0.95 -0.83
N PHE A 64 -11.71 0.13 -0.99
CA PHE A 64 -11.19 -0.26 -2.30
C PHE A 64 -12.18 -1.10 -3.11
N ILE A 65 -12.88 -2.04 -2.46
CA ILE A 65 -13.94 -2.84 -3.10
C ILE A 65 -15.08 -1.94 -3.59
N ALA A 66 -15.54 -1.02 -2.74
CA ALA A 66 -16.59 -0.07 -3.08
C ALA A 66 -16.16 0.86 -4.23
N THR A 67 -14.93 1.37 -4.20
CA THR A 67 -14.36 2.18 -5.27
C THR A 67 -14.35 1.42 -6.59
N PHE A 68 -13.89 0.17 -6.59
CA PHE A 68 -13.92 -0.66 -7.79
C PHE A 68 -15.35 -0.91 -8.28
N ALA A 69 -16.29 -1.23 -7.38
CA ALA A 69 -17.69 -1.49 -7.74
C ALA A 69 -18.34 -0.29 -8.43
N ILE A 70 -18.02 0.93 -7.99
CA ILE A 70 -18.55 2.17 -8.57
C ILE A 70 -17.83 2.53 -9.89
N MET A 71 -16.51 2.34 -9.92
CA MET A 71 -15.66 2.87 -11.00
C MET A 71 -15.23 1.82 -12.04
N LYS A 72 -15.67 0.57 -11.93
CA LYS A 72 -15.32 -0.51 -12.87
C LYS A 72 -15.67 -0.19 -14.34
N GLY A 73 -16.69 0.63 -14.57
CA GLY A 73 -17.07 1.07 -15.92
C GLY A 73 -15.98 1.87 -16.61
N PRO A 74 -15.58 3.02 -16.08
CA PRO A 74 -14.53 3.85 -16.66
C PRO A 74 -13.11 3.27 -16.53
N LEU A 75 -12.81 2.53 -15.47
CA LEU A 75 -11.47 1.98 -15.22
C LEU A 75 -11.18 0.68 -15.97
N GLY A 76 -12.21 -0.04 -16.40
CA GLY A 76 -12.09 -1.35 -17.03
C GLY A 76 -12.05 -2.52 -16.04
N ALA A 77 -12.27 -3.74 -16.57
CA ALA A 77 -12.45 -4.94 -15.75
C ALA A 77 -11.18 -5.36 -14.99
N GLU A 78 -10.01 -5.09 -15.55
CA GLU A 78 -8.72 -5.50 -14.95
C GLU A 78 -8.18 -4.54 -13.89
N ALA A 79 -8.79 -3.36 -13.73
CA ALA A 79 -8.33 -2.33 -12.78
C ALA A 79 -8.35 -2.79 -11.31
N TRP A 80 -9.11 -3.84 -10.98
CA TRP A 80 -9.11 -4.42 -9.63
C TRP A 80 -7.73 -4.90 -9.18
N LYS A 81 -6.87 -5.32 -10.12
CA LYS A 81 -5.51 -5.76 -9.81
C LYS A 81 -4.67 -4.59 -9.27
N ALA A 82 -4.68 -3.47 -10.00
CA ALA A 82 -3.97 -2.25 -9.59
C ALA A 82 -4.53 -1.68 -8.27
N LEU A 83 -5.86 -1.67 -8.11
CA LEU A 83 -6.51 -1.28 -6.85
C LEU A 83 -6.17 -2.24 -5.71
N GLY A 84 -6.02 -3.54 -5.98
CA GLY A 84 -5.54 -4.53 -5.01
C GLY A 84 -4.12 -4.25 -4.54
N ALA A 85 -3.23 -3.85 -5.45
CA ALA A 85 -1.86 -3.45 -5.10
C ALA A 85 -1.85 -2.17 -4.26
N LEU A 86 -2.66 -1.17 -4.60
CA LEU A 86 -2.87 0.05 -3.80
C LEU A 86 -3.40 -0.28 -2.40
N CYS A 87 -4.40 -1.13 -2.31
CA CYS A 87 -4.93 -1.61 -1.03
C CYS A 87 -3.83 -2.25 -0.17
N GLY A 88 -2.96 -3.06 -0.79
CA GLY A 88 -1.78 -3.63 -0.14
C GLY A 88 -0.81 -2.57 0.38
N SER A 89 -0.57 -1.50 -0.40
CA SER A 89 0.24 -0.34 0.01
C SER A 89 -0.31 0.34 1.25
N TRP A 90 -1.60 0.62 1.27
CA TRP A 90 -2.27 1.31 2.38
C TRP A 90 -2.38 0.47 3.67
N MET A 91 -2.37 -0.86 3.56
CA MET A 91 -2.38 -1.75 4.73
C MET A 91 -1.00 -2.07 5.29
N GLY A 92 0.05 -2.07 4.47
CA GLY A 92 1.36 -2.52 4.93
C GLY A 92 2.57 -1.90 4.23
N GLY A 93 2.34 -0.86 3.41
CA GLY A 93 3.40 -0.13 2.71
C GLY A 93 3.83 -0.76 1.39
N SER A 94 4.84 -0.16 0.76
CA SER A 94 5.31 -0.52 -0.58
C SER A 94 5.77 -1.99 -0.72
N GLY A 95 6.24 -2.60 0.36
CA GLY A 95 6.59 -4.03 0.36
C GLY A 95 5.38 -4.92 0.07
N ASN A 96 4.22 -4.64 0.69
CA ASN A 96 2.98 -5.36 0.43
C ASN A 96 2.46 -5.08 -0.99
N MET A 97 2.58 -3.84 -1.46
CA MET A 97 2.21 -3.47 -2.82
C MET A 97 2.95 -4.31 -3.87
N ILE A 98 4.26 -4.46 -3.70
CA ILE A 98 5.11 -5.27 -4.59
C ILE A 98 4.76 -6.77 -4.46
N ALA A 99 4.45 -7.25 -3.26
CA ALA A 99 4.03 -8.64 -3.05
C ALA A 99 2.71 -8.93 -3.78
N VAL A 100 1.73 -8.02 -3.70
CA VAL A 100 0.46 -8.14 -4.43
C VAL A 100 0.67 -8.04 -5.94
N GLN A 101 1.55 -7.14 -6.41
CA GLN A 101 1.94 -7.06 -7.82
C GLN A 101 2.44 -8.42 -8.35
N ALA A 102 3.33 -9.06 -7.60
CA ALA A 102 3.88 -10.36 -7.98
C ALA A 102 2.82 -11.47 -7.93
N ALA A 103 1.96 -11.48 -6.92
CA ALA A 103 0.92 -12.49 -6.73
C ALA A 103 -0.19 -12.43 -7.81
N LEU A 104 -0.51 -11.22 -8.30
CA LEU A 104 -1.55 -10.99 -9.30
C LEU A 104 -1.00 -10.83 -10.72
N ASP A 105 0.31 -10.96 -10.89
CA ASP A 105 1.03 -10.76 -12.17
C ASP A 105 0.63 -9.44 -12.86
N ILE A 106 0.73 -8.34 -12.09
CA ILE A 106 0.37 -7.00 -12.58
C ILE A 106 1.49 -6.46 -13.46
N GLY A 107 1.13 -6.06 -14.67
CA GLY A 107 2.06 -5.46 -15.63
C GLY A 107 2.74 -4.20 -15.09
N GLU A 108 3.97 -3.94 -15.54
CA GLU A 108 4.75 -2.79 -15.05
C GLU A 108 4.09 -1.44 -15.39
N ALA A 109 3.36 -1.36 -16.52
CA ALA A 109 2.64 -0.15 -16.90
C ALA A 109 1.50 0.16 -15.91
N ASP A 110 0.68 -0.85 -15.59
CA ASP A 110 -0.43 -0.68 -14.65
C ASP A 110 0.09 -0.37 -13.24
N MET A 111 1.21 -0.99 -12.87
CA MET A 111 1.86 -0.71 -11.60
C MET A 111 2.44 0.70 -11.54
N ALA A 112 2.96 1.23 -12.64
CA ALA A 112 3.46 2.61 -12.71
C ALA A 112 2.32 3.62 -12.47
N TYR A 113 1.15 3.40 -13.08
CA TYR A 113 -0.04 4.22 -12.81
C TYR A 113 -0.47 4.13 -11.34
N ALA A 114 -0.52 2.93 -10.77
CA ALA A 114 -0.84 2.73 -9.37
C ALA A 114 0.10 3.50 -8.44
N LEU A 115 1.42 3.48 -8.70
CA LEU A 115 2.42 4.21 -7.92
C LEU A 115 2.24 5.74 -7.99
N VAL A 116 1.88 6.27 -9.16
CA VAL A 116 1.60 7.71 -9.31
C VAL A 116 0.38 8.10 -8.49
N VAL A 117 -0.70 7.33 -8.60
CA VAL A 117 -1.93 7.55 -7.83
C VAL A 117 -1.65 7.45 -6.33
N ASP A 118 -0.94 6.42 -5.87
CA ASP A 118 -0.55 6.23 -4.46
C ASP A 118 0.21 7.45 -3.92
N SER A 119 1.15 7.97 -4.70
CA SER A 119 1.96 9.14 -4.30
C SER A 119 1.12 10.41 -4.14
N ILE A 120 0.17 10.62 -5.03
CA ILE A 120 -0.75 11.77 -4.99
C ILE A 120 -1.70 11.64 -3.80
N ASP A 121 -2.36 10.50 -3.67
CA ASP A 121 -3.30 10.22 -2.59
C ASP A 121 -2.62 10.30 -1.22
N TYR A 122 -1.42 9.72 -1.09
CA TYR A 122 -0.63 9.82 0.14
C TYR A 122 -0.33 11.28 0.50
N SER A 123 0.04 12.10 -0.47
CA SER A 123 0.35 13.51 -0.23
C SER A 123 -0.88 14.28 0.26
N ILE A 124 -2.03 14.06 -0.36
CA ILE A 124 -3.32 14.66 0.05
C ILE A 124 -3.70 14.17 1.45
N TRP A 125 -3.56 12.87 1.70
CA TRP A 125 -3.89 12.27 2.98
C TRP A 125 -3.03 12.79 4.13
N VAL A 126 -1.72 12.95 3.91
CA VAL A 126 -0.81 13.54 4.91
C VAL A 126 -1.19 14.98 5.22
N MET A 127 -1.51 15.80 4.20
CA MET A 127 -2.00 17.17 4.43
C MET A 127 -3.27 17.18 5.26
N PHE A 128 -4.22 16.30 4.96
CA PHE A 128 -5.45 16.15 5.73
C PHE A 128 -5.17 15.73 7.18
N LEU A 129 -4.28 14.76 7.40
CA LEU A 129 -3.91 14.33 8.76
C LEU A 129 -3.25 15.44 9.56
N LEU A 130 -2.33 16.20 8.97
CA LEU A 130 -1.70 17.35 9.62
C LEU A 130 -2.72 18.41 10.02
N TRP A 131 -3.70 18.67 9.18
CA TRP A 131 -4.82 19.55 9.53
C TRP A 131 -5.69 18.95 10.65
N ALA A 132 -5.99 17.64 10.59
CA ALA A 132 -6.83 16.93 11.55
C ALA A 132 -6.23 16.83 12.95
N ILE A 133 -4.90 16.92 13.10
CA ILE A 133 -4.23 16.97 14.43
C ILE A 133 -4.81 18.11 15.27
N ASN A 134 -5.12 19.24 14.68
CA ASN A 134 -5.71 20.38 15.40
C ASN A 134 -7.12 20.07 15.95
N LEU A 135 -7.78 19.05 15.45
CA LEU A 135 -9.10 18.59 15.92
C LEU A 135 -8.99 17.56 17.05
N ALA A 136 -7.80 17.01 17.31
CA ALA A 136 -7.61 15.96 18.30
C ALA A 136 -8.14 16.33 19.71
N PRO A 137 -7.96 17.55 20.25
CA PRO A 137 -8.53 17.90 21.56
C PRO A 137 -10.06 17.87 21.57
N LYS A 138 -10.71 18.29 20.48
CA LYS A 138 -12.16 18.26 20.34
C LYS A 138 -12.67 16.82 20.25
N PHE A 139 -11.98 16.00 19.49
CA PHE A 139 -12.29 14.57 19.34
C PHE A 139 -12.13 13.83 20.65
N ASN A 140 -11.02 14.02 21.38
CA ASN A 140 -10.78 13.39 22.68
C ASN A 140 -11.87 13.75 23.69
N LYS A 141 -12.29 15.02 23.70
CA LYS A 141 -13.39 15.48 24.57
C LYS A 141 -14.72 14.82 24.19
N TRP A 142 -14.99 14.63 22.90
CA TRP A 142 -16.21 14.01 22.42
C TRP A 142 -16.26 12.50 22.76
N VAL A 143 -15.14 11.79 22.58
CA VAL A 143 -15.02 10.35 22.86
C VAL A 143 -14.80 10.07 24.36
N LYS A 144 -14.61 11.11 25.19
CA LYS A 144 -14.24 11.00 26.61
C LYS A 144 -12.99 10.14 26.80
N ALA A 145 -12.00 10.32 25.93
CA ALA A 145 -10.74 9.59 26.01
C ALA A 145 -9.97 10.04 27.27
N ASP A 146 -9.44 9.06 28.00
CA ASP A 146 -8.54 9.32 29.11
C ASP A 146 -7.19 9.78 28.53
N THR A 147 -6.85 11.03 28.79
CA THR A 147 -5.63 11.71 28.26
C THR A 147 -4.55 11.90 29.32
N THR A 148 -4.68 11.21 30.47
CA THR A 148 -3.66 11.19 31.53
C THR A 148 -2.56 10.19 31.25
#